data_6aeac9b6e94511af29fc771a543d18c4
#
_entry.id   6aeac9b6e94511af29fc771a543d18c4
#
_cell.length_a   1.000
_cell.length_b   1.000
_cell.length_c   1.000
_cell.angle_alpha   90.00
_cell.angle_beta   90.00
_cell.angle_gamma   90.00
#
_symmetry.space_group_name_H-M   'P 1'
#
loop_
_entity.id
_entity.type
_entity.pdbx_description
1 polymer ?
#
loop_
_entity_poly.entity_id
_entity_poly.type
_entity_poly.pdbx_seq_one_letter_code
_entity_poly.pdbx_strand_id
1 'polypeptide(L)'
;METLFNLAMQFWMFTVAAILILVGFVINMFGVDNHKELIGFTYKEMPHMKPVRIETAGKGFWGAIAMWLLGGRTWEIVKDWHYTIGGVNYVIPKGFVFDGASVPKFLASWLSPVGVLLVGGLVHDYGYKYETLYTKNKGDWKENCGWKTQKEMDIIFRDINIEQNGFHFLNYLAYWALRLGGFVAWNGHRKRNCKIGE
;
A
#
# COMPACT_ATOMS: atom_id res chain seq x y z
N MET A 1 -25.28 -15.91 29.63
CA MET A 1 -24.03 -15.15 29.49
C MET A 1 -22.86 -16.04 29.10
N GLU A 2 -22.68 -17.19 29.74
CA GLU A 2 -21.59 -18.15 29.41
C GLU A 2 -21.60 -18.66 27.94
N THR A 3 -22.78 -18.94 27.40
CA THR A 3 -22.92 -19.41 26.01
C THR A 3 -22.43 -18.38 24.97
N LEU A 4 -22.73 -17.10 25.16
CA LEU A 4 -22.28 -16.02 24.29
C LEU A 4 -20.75 -15.79 24.39
N PHE A 5 -20.22 -15.90 25.62
CA PHE A 5 -18.77 -15.80 25.84
C PHE A 5 -18.01 -16.95 25.17
N ASN A 6 -18.49 -18.18 25.31
CA ASN A 6 -17.90 -19.35 24.68
C ASN A 6 -17.96 -19.27 23.14
N LEU A 7 -19.06 -18.77 22.58
CA LEU A 7 -19.21 -18.55 21.16
C LEU A 7 -18.21 -17.47 20.65
N ALA A 8 -18.07 -16.37 21.39
CA ALA A 8 -17.12 -15.32 21.08
C ALA A 8 -15.67 -15.82 21.14
N MET A 9 -15.35 -16.69 22.12
CA MET A 9 -14.01 -17.30 22.22
C MET A 9 -13.76 -18.34 21.12
N GLN A 10 -14.78 -19.06 20.67
CA GLN A 10 -14.66 -20.02 19.57
C GLN A 10 -14.47 -19.32 18.23
N PHE A 11 -15.08 -18.16 18.03
CA PHE A 11 -15.02 -17.37 16.81
C PHE A 11 -14.33 -16.01 17.02
N TRP A 12 -13.33 -15.95 17.89
CA TRP A 12 -12.71 -14.70 18.32
C TRP A 12 -12.23 -13.81 17.15
N MET A 13 -11.73 -14.42 16.07
CA MET A 13 -11.31 -13.64 14.88
C MET A 13 -12.49 -12.91 14.22
N PHE A 14 -13.65 -13.58 14.10
CA PHE A 14 -14.86 -12.95 13.55
C PHE A 14 -15.43 -11.91 14.51
N THR A 15 -15.33 -12.17 15.81
CA THR A 15 -15.76 -11.20 16.85
C THR A 15 -14.91 -9.94 16.80
N VAL A 16 -13.60 -10.08 16.74
CA VAL A 16 -12.67 -8.94 16.60
C VAL A 16 -12.96 -8.18 15.31
N ALA A 17 -13.21 -8.88 14.22
CA ALA A 17 -13.56 -8.26 12.96
C ALA A 17 -14.86 -7.45 13.04
N ALA A 18 -15.90 -8.05 13.62
CA ALA A 18 -17.19 -7.36 13.77
C ALA A 18 -17.05 -6.10 14.64
N ILE A 19 -16.25 -6.18 15.72
CA ILE A 19 -15.94 -5.01 16.58
C ILE A 19 -15.20 -3.93 15.77
N LEU A 20 -14.17 -4.30 15.01
CA LEU A 20 -13.39 -3.35 14.20
C LEU A 20 -14.26 -2.68 13.12
N ILE A 21 -15.14 -3.44 12.47
CA ILE A 21 -16.09 -2.92 11.49
C ILE A 21 -17.05 -1.93 12.16
N LEU A 22 -17.60 -2.31 13.33
CA LEU A 22 -18.53 -1.44 14.07
C LEU A 22 -17.85 -0.16 14.53
N VAL A 23 -16.65 -0.24 15.10
CA VAL A 23 -15.85 0.90 15.53
C VAL A 23 -15.49 1.77 14.31
N GLY A 24 -15.09 1.15 13.20
CA GLY A 24 -14.80 1.86 11.96
C GLY A 24 -16.02 2.59 11.39
N PHE A 25 -17.19 1.95 11.45
CA PHE A 25 -18.46 2.56 11.05
C PHE A 25 -18.81 3.77 11.91
N VAL A 26 -18.69 3.64 13.24
CA VAL A 26 -18.95 4.75 14.18
C VAL A 26 -17.96 5.90 13.95
N ILE A 27 -16.66 5.61 13.79
CA ILE A 27 -15.65 6.63 13.50
C ILE A 27 -15.96 7.34 12.17
N ASN A 28 -16.34 6.59 11.12
CA ASN A 28 -16.71 7.18 9.84
C ASN A 28 -18.00 8.04 9.94
N MET A 29 -18.97 7.64 10.77
CA MET A 29 -20.19 8.46 10.96
C MET A 29 -19.93 9.79 11.67
N PHE A 30 -19.04 9.79 12.67
CA PHE A 30 -18.82 10.94 13.54
C PHE A 30 -17.49 11.67 13.30
N GLY A 31 -16.57 11.06 12.55
CA GLY A 31 -15.20 11.55 12.33
C GLY A 31 -14.99 12.38 11.07
N VAL A 32 -16.05 12.62 10.29
CA VAL A 32 -15.96 13.20 8.94
C VAL A 32 -15.69 14.71 8.92
N ASP A 33 -15.84 15.42 10.05
CA ASP A 33 -15.76 16.89 10.08
C ASP A 33 -14.33 17.48 10.21
N ASN A 34 -13.31 16.68 10.33
CA ASN A 34 -11.94 17.18 10.25
C ASN A 34 -11.46 17.17 8.79
N HIS A 35 -11.89 18.14 8.01
CA HIS A 35 -11.32 18.48 6.71
C HIS A 35 -9.84 18.82 6.88
N LYS A 36 -9.00 17.81 6.98
CA LYS A 36 -7.60 17.97 6.64
C LYS A 36 -7.57 18.33 5.16
N GLU A 37 -6.83 19.38 4.82
CA GLU A 37 -6.66 19.78 3.42
C GLU A 37 -6.39 18.53 2.59
N LEU A 38 -7.20 18.31 1.55
CA LEU A 38 -7.01 17.22 0.62
C LEU A 38 -5.62 17.37 -0.01
N ILE A 39 -4.91 16.26 -0.19
CA ILE A 39 -3.56 16.26 -0.77
C ILE A 39 -3.57 16.69 -2.25
N GLY A 40 -4.77 16.78 -2.86
CA GLY A 40 -4.95 17.13 -4.27
C GLY A 40 -4.44 16.04 -5.20
N PHE A 41 -4.75 14.79 -4.88
CA PHE A 41 -4.33 13.63 -5.66
C PHE A 41 -5.28 13.37 -6.82
N THR A 42 -4.75 13.39 -8.05
CA THR A 42 -5.53 13.09 -9.26
C THR A 42 -4.72 12.25 -10.25
N TYR A 43 -5.43 11.51 -11.10
CA TYR A 43 -4.87 10.75 -12.22
C TYR A 43 -5.91 10.65 -13.34
N LYS A 44 -5.47 10.47 -14.58
CA LYS A 44 -6.35 10.39 -15.75
C LYS A 44 -6.90 8.98 -15.99
N GLU A 45 -6.08 7.97 -15.76
CA GLU A 45 -6.42 6.57 -16.00
C GLU A 45 -5.82 5.69 -14.89
N MET A 46 -6.46 4.58 -14.58
CA MET A 46 -5.92 3.60 -13.63
C MET A 46 -4.59 3.04 -14.12
N PRO A 47 -3.66 2.67 -13.22
CA PRO A 47 -2.40 2.07 -13.62
C PRO A 47 -2.63 0.77 -14.38
N HIS A 48 -2.04 0.67 -15.57
CA HIS A 48 -2.03 -0.57 -16.34
C HIS A 48 -0.98 -1.50 -15.78
N MET A 49 -1.39 -2.64 -15.25
CA MET A 49 -0.49 -3.59 -14.60
C MET A 49 -0.79 -5.02 -15.02
N LYS A 50 0.22 -5.87 -14.96
CA LYS A 50 0.10 -7.32 -15.17
C LYS A 50 0.69 -8.08 -13.98
N PRO A 51 0.15 -9.26 -13.63
CA PRO A 51 0.77 -10.09 -12.62
C PRO A 51 2.14 -10.61 -13.11
N VAL A 52 3.11 -10.60 -12.22
CA VAL A 52 4.42 -11.22 -12.46
C VAL A 52 4.32 -12.71 -12.15
N ARG A 53 4.90 -13.55 -13.04
CA ARG A 53 4.91 -15.01 -12.83
C ARG A 53 5.76 -15.36 -11.62
N ILE A 54 5.20 -16.15 -10.73
CA ILE A 54 5.96 -16.73 -9.61
C ILE A 54 6.77 -17.92 -10.17
N GLU A 55 8.10 -17.78 -10.21
CA GLU A 55 8.98 -18.84 -10.66
C GLU A 55 9.24 -19.83 -9.54
N THR A 56 8.72 -21.03 -9.70
CA THR A 56 8.94 -22.16 -8.79
C THR A 56 9.92 -23.20 -9.36
N ALA A 57 10.29 -23.05 -10.64
CA ALA A 57 11.23 -23.93 -11.32
C ALA A 57 12.60 -23.94 -10.62
N GLY A 58 13.17 -25.13 -10.39
CA GLY A 58 14.48 -25.28 -9.77
C GLY A 58 14.54 -25.14 -8.25
N LYS A 59 13.42 -24.84 -7.58
CA LYS A 59 13.39 -24.63 -6.12
C LYS A 59 13.16 -25.91 -5.30
N GLY A 60 12.98 -27.06 -5.97
CA GLY A 60 12.62 -28.31 -5.34
C GLY A 60 11.22 -28.28 -4.71
N PHE A 61 10.78 -29.44 -4.21
CA PHE A 61 9.42 -29.60 -3.67
C PHE A 61 9.12 -28.64 -2.50
N TRP A 62 9.98 -28.59 -1.50
CA TRP A 62 9.79 -27.75 -0.32
C TRP A 62 9.90 -26.26 -0.65
N GLY A 63 10.80 -25.87 -1.56
CA GLY A 63 10.92 -24.51 -2.03
C GLY A 63 9.69 -24.06 -2.80
N ALA A 64 9.09 -24.93 -3.63
CA ALA A 64 7.86 -24.66 -4.34
C ALA A 64 6.67 -24.48 -3.37
N ILE A 65 6.56 -25.34 -2.35
CA ILE A 65 5.53 -25.20 -1.30
C ILE A 65 5.71 -23.89 -0.53
N ALA A 66 6.95 -23.55 -0.12
CA ALA A 66 7.23 -22.31 0.57
C ALA A 66 6.84 -21.09 -0.29
N MET A 67 7.16 -21.11 -1.58
CA MET A 67 6.76 -20.05 -2.52
C MET A 67 5.25 -19.98 -2.69
N TRP A 68 4.56 -21.11 -2.72
CA TRP A 68 3.10 -21.14 -2.82
C TRP A 68 2.42 -20.57 -1.56
N LEU A 69 2.90 -20.94 -0.36
CA LEU A 69 2.33 -20.50 0.91
C LEU A 69 2.73 -19.06 1.28
N LEU A 70 3.99 -18.68 0.99
CA LEU A 70 4.58 -17.43 1.46
C LEU A 70 4.82 -16.42 0.34
N GLY A 71 4.83 -16.88 -0.92
CA GLY A 71 5.03 -16.02 -2.08
C GLY A 71 3.90 -14.99 -2.23
N GLY A 72 4.24 -13.71 -2.19
CA GLY A 72 3.34 -12.63 -2.51
C GLY A 72 3.11 -12.56 -4.03
N ARG A 73 1.93 -12.12 -4.44
CA ARG A 73 1.70 -11.74 -5.84
C ARG A 73 2.35 -10.40 -6.08
N THR A 74 3.23 -10.33 -7.07
CA THR A 74 3.82 -9.09 -7.54
C THR A 74 3.18 -8.65 -8.85
N TRP A 75 3.14 -7.34 -9.05
CA TRP A 75 2.57 -6.70 -10.22
C TRP A 75 3.62 -5.86 -10.90
N GLU A 76 3.59 -5.78 -12.22
CA GLU A 76 4.48 -4.95 -13.03
C GLU A 76 3.64 -3.90 -13.77
N ILE A 77 4.07 -2.65 -13.71
CA ILE A 77 3.49 -1.56 -14.48
C ILE A 77 3.88 -1.72 -15.95
N VAL A 78 2.89 -1.80 -16.85
CA VAL A 78 3.13 -2.05 -18.27
C VAL A 78 3.21 -0.80 -19.15
N LYS A 79 2.81 0.36 -18.60
CA LYS A 79 2.83 1.68 -19.24
C LYS A 79 3.17 2.74 -18.20
N ASP A 80 3.96 3.75 -18.55
CA ASP A 80 4.22 4.89 -17.66
C ASP A 80 2.90 5.43 -17.10
N TRP A 81 2.77 5.46 -15.79
CA TRP A 81 1.57 5.93 -15.12
C TRP A 81 1.79 7.31 -14.50
N HIS A 82 0.96 8.26 -14.94
CA HIS A 82 1.06 9.66 -14.53
C HIS A 82 -0.04 10.00 -13.53
N TYR A 83 0.36 10.73 -12.49
CA TYR A 83 -0.53 11.23 -11.45
C TYR A 83 -0.06 12.59 -10.94
N THR A 84 -0.91 13.30 -10.20
CA THR A 84 -0.57 14.59 -9.59
C THR A 84 -0.82 14.55 -8.09
N ILE A 85 0.02 15.27 -7.35
CA ILE A 85 -0.17 15.57 -5.94
C ILE A 85 0.10 17.05 -5.76
N GLY A 86 -0.88 17.79 -5.22
CA GLY A 86 -0.74 19.23 -5.00
C GLY A 86 -0.42 20.01 -6.28
N GLY A 87 -0.94 19.56 -7.44
CA GLY A 87 -0.69 20.17 -8.74
C GLY A 87 0.67 19.83 -9.37
N VAL A 88 1.54 19.06 -8.71
CA VAL A 88 2.81 18.59 -9.25
C VAL A 88 2.61 17.24 -9.94
N ASN A 89 3.09 17.11 -11.18
CA ASN A 89 2.99 15.89 -11.97
C ASN A 89 4.12 14.92 -11.61
N TYR A 90 3.73 13.68 -11.32
CA TYR A 90 4.62 12.55 -11.04
C TYR A 90 4.42 11.43 -12.04
N VAL A 91 5.37 10.51 -12.10
CA VAL A 91 5.29 9.33 -12.95
C VAL A 91 5.88 8.11 -12.26
N ILE A 92 5.18 6.99 -12.38
CA ILE A 92 5.72 5.66 -12.11
C ILE A 92 6.01 5.00 -13.45
N PRO A 93 7.29 4.64 -13.73
CA PRO A 93 7.66 4.16 -15.05
C PRO A 93 7.16 2.74 -15.31
N LYS A 94 6.99 2.44 -16.58
CA LYS A 94 6.85 1.05 -17.06
C LYS A 94 7.99 0.19 -16.52
N GLY A 95 7.67 -1.05 -16.16
CA GLY A 95 8.63 -2.00 -15.60
C GLY A 95 8.79 -1.92 -14.08
N PHE A 96 8.15 -0.94 -13.42
CA PHE A 96 8.15 -0.93 -11.97
C PHE A 96 7.38 -2.14 -11.43
N VAL A 97 8.04 -2.93 -10.58
CA VAL A 97 7.48 -4.11 -9.93
C VAL A 97 7.23 -3.78 -8.47
N PHE A 98 6.01 -4.12 -8.01
CA PHE A 98 5.58 -3.91 -6.63
C PHE A 98 4.70 -5.08 -6.16
N ASP A 99 4.55 -5.27 -4.87
CA ASP A 99 3.81 -6.38 -4.26
C ASP A 99 2.37 -6.01 -3.83
N GLY A 100 1.92 -4.84 -4.24
CA GLY A 100 0.65 -4.26 -3.83
C GLY A 100 0.80 -3.47 -2.53
N ALA A 101 -0.31 -3.02 -1.95
CA ALA A 101 -0.24 -2.42 -0.63
C ALA A 101 0.40 -3.43 0.31
N SER A 102 1.57 -3.10 0.88
CA SER A 102 2.33 -3.93 1.82
C SER A 102 1.57 -4.10 3.15
N VAL A 103 0.36 -4.59 3.04
CA VAL A 103 -0.49 -4.92 4.18
C VAL A 103 0.04 -6.20 4.79
N PRO A 104 0.28 -6.24 6.12
CA PRO A 104 0.65 -7.47 6.79
C PRO A 104 -0.28 -8.62 6.38
N LYS A 105 0.28 -9.80 6.09
CA LYS A 105 -0.46 -10.93 5.48
C LYS A 105 -1.74 -11.31 6.25
N PHE A 106 -1.76 -11.13 7.57
CA PHE A 106 -2.95 -11.38 8.39
C PHE A 106 -4.07 -10.36 8.13
N LEU A 107 -3.73 -9.15 7.66
CA LEU A 107 -4.70 -8.13 7.24
C LEU A 107 -5.02 -8.22 5.74
N ALA A 108 -4.16 -8.85 4.93
CA ALA A 108 -4.34 -8.96 3.47
C ALA A 108 -5.61 -9.74 3.08
N SER A 109 -6.09 -10.63 3.96
CA SER A 109 -7.37 -11.33 3.77
C SER A 109 -8.58 -10.41 3.91
N TRP A 110 -8.41 -9.25 4.55
CA TRP A 110 -9.46 -8.27 4.84
C TRP A 110 -9.29 -7.00 4.01
N LEU A 111 -8.02 -6.65 3.75
CA LEU A 111 -7.62 -5.49 2.97
C LEU A 111 -6.97 -6.01 1.69
N SER A 112 -7.76 -6.16 0.62
CA SER A 112 -7.19 -6.59 -0.66
C SER A 112 -6.10 -5.61 -1.10
N PRO A 113 -4.85 -6.08 -1.30
CA PRO A 113 -3.74 -5.22 -1.73
C PRO A 113 -3.94 -4.61 -3.13
N VAL A 114 -4.90 -5.15 -3.91
CA VAL A 114 -5.32 -4.64 -5.23
C VAL A 114 -6.72 -4.05 -5.19
N GLY A 115 -7.27 -3.78 -4.00
CA GLY A 115 -8.57 -3.16 -3.79
C GLY A 115 -8.47 -1.64 -3.61
N VAL A 116 -9.20 -1.15 -2.62
CA VAL A 116 -9.34 0.28 -2.31
C VAL A 116 -8.04 0.98 -1.93
N LEU A 117 -6.98 0.24 -1.58
CA LEU A 117 -5.66 0.76 -1.22
C LEU A 117 -4.64 0.70 -2.36
N LEU A 118 -5.03 0.22 -3.55
CA LEU A 118 -4.10 -0.02 -4.66
C LEU A 118 -3.28 1.20 -5.06
N VAL A 119 -3.97 2.32 -5.28
CA VAL A 119 -3.35 3.52 -5.85
C VAL A 119 -2.39 4.16 -4.87
N GLY A 120 -2.81 4.32 -3.61
CA GLY A 120 -1.93 4.79 -2.54
C GLY A 120 -0.78 3.83 -2.28
N GLY A 121 -1.03 2.51 -2.34
CA GLY A 121 -0.02 1.46 -2.20
C GLY A 121 1.05 1.54 -3.29
N LEU A 122 0.64 1.72 -4.55
CA LEU A 122 1.55 1.85 -5.68
C LEU A 122 2.50 3.05 -5.52
N VAL A 123 1.97 4.21 -5.14
CA VAL A 123 2.78 5.42 -4.90
C VAL A 123 3.71 5.22 -3.71
N HIS A 124 3.21 4.60 -2.64
CA HIS A 124 3.98 4.28 -1.43
C HIS A 124 5.14 3.32 -1.72
N ASP A 125 4.89 2.20 -2.40
CA ASP A 125 5.92 1.21 -2.73
C ASP A 125 7.01 1.82 -3.63
N TYR A 126 6.60 2.70 -4.55
CA TYR A 126 7.55 3.45 -5.36
C TYR A 126 8.43 4.37 -4.51
N GLY A 127 7.81 5.16 -3.62
CA GLY A 127 8.53 6.03 -2.70
C GLY A 127 9.42 5.26 -1.71
N TYR A 128 8.98 4.10 -1.23
CA TYR A 128 9.79 3.21 -0.38
C TYR A 128 11.02 2.68 -1.10
N LYS A 129 10.88 2.30 -2.37
CA LYS A 129 12.00 1.76 -3.15
C LYS A 129 13.05 2.80 -3.45
N TYR A 130 12.63 4.02 -3.82
CA TYR A 130 13.53 5.05 -4.35
C TYR A 130 13.75 6.25 -3.41
N GLU A 131 13.20 6.25 -2.20
CA GLU A 131 13.33 7.32 -1.18
C GLU A 131 12.58 8.61 -1.50
N THR A 132 11.93 8.69 -2.65
CA THR A 132 11.27 9.91 -3.11
C THR A 132 10.28 9.62 -4.22
N LEU A 133 9.53 10.62 -4.64
CA LEU A 133 8.72 10.59 -5.84
C LEU A 133 9.42 11.36 -6.95
N TYR A 134 9.33 10.85 -8.17
CA TYR A 134 10.03 11.41 -9.31
C TYR A 134 9.08 12.01 -10.34
N THR A 135 9.48 13.13 -10.90
CA THR A 135 8.89 13.72 -12.09
C THR A 135 9.73 13.37 -13.30
N LYS A 136 9.11 13.21 -14.47
CA LYS A 136 9.81 13.03 -15.73
C LYS A 136 9.57 14.27 -16.60
N ASN A 137 10.62 15.02 -16.87
CA ASN A 137 10.55 16.19 -17.73
C ASN A 137 11.52 16.01 -18.90
N LYS A 138 11.01 16.05 -20.14
CA LYS A 138 11.78 15.90 -21.40
C LYS A 138 12.74 14.69 -21.42
N GLY A 139 12.34 13.59 -20.78
CA GLY A 139 13.15 12.38 -20.70
C GLY A 139 14.02 12.24 -19.46
N ASP A 140 14.28 13.33 -18.74
CA ASP A 140 15.10 13.31 -17.54
C ASP A 140 14.27 13.12 -16.26
N TRP A 141 14.81 12.35 -15.33
CA TRP A 141 14.22 12.13 -14.01
C TRP A 141 14.62 13.25 -13.06
N LYS A 142 13.62 13.86 -12.43
CA LYS A 142 13.84 14.88 -11.40
C LYS A 142 13.22 14.43 -10.09
N GLU A 143 14.05 14.36 -9.07
CA GLU A 143 13.63 14.06 -7.71
C GLU A 143 12.77 15.20 -7.14
N ASN A 144 11.68 14.84 -6.45
CA ASN A 144 10.98 15.78 -5.60
C ASN A 144 11.62 15.78 -4.22
N CYS A 145 12.30 16.85 -3.87
CA CYS A 145 13.02 16.98 -2.60
C CYS A 145 12.12 17.07 -1.36
N GLY A 146 10.78 17.12 -1.51
CA GLY A 146 9.83 17.30 -0.40
C GLY A 146 9.57 16.06 0.45
N TRP A 147 9.79 14.84 -0.07
CA TRP A 147 9.38 13.60 0.59
C TRP A 147 10.52 12.58 0.60
N LYS A 148 11.28 12.57 1.68
CA LYS A 148 12.49 11.72 1.80
C LYS A 148 12.48 10.77 2.98
N THR A 149 11.45 10.77 3.80
CA THR A 149 11.39 9.92 5.00
C THR A 149 10.31 8.87 4.87
N GLN A 150 10.53 7.72 5.54
CA GLN A 150 9.52 6.69 5.65
C GLN A 150 8.18 7.25 6.15
N LYS A 151 8.22 8.12 7.17
CA LYS A 151 7.00 8.72 7.75
C LYS A 151 6.20 9.51 6.73
N GLU A 152 6.88 10.29 5.89
CA GLU A 152 6.23 11.10 4.87
C GLU A 152 5.57 10.22 3.80
N MET A 153 6.22 9.12 3.39
CA MET A 153 5.63 8.16 2.46
C MET A 153 4.41 7.46 3.05
N ASP A 154 4.45 7.10 4.34
CA ASP A 154 3.29 6.50 5.03
C ASP A 154 2.12 7.50 5.15
N ILE A 155 2.41 8.79 5.36
CA ILE A 155 1.41 9.87 5.37
C ILE A 155 0.78 10.03 3.98
N ILE A 156 1.59 10.07 2.92
CA ILE A 156 1.11 10.16 1.54
C ILE A 156 0.20 8.98 1.20
N PHE A 157 0.60 7.76 1.55
CA PHE A 157 -0.23 6.56 1.38
C PHE A 157 -1.61 6.75 2.00
N ARG A 158 -1.66 7.16 3.28
CA ARG A 158 -2.90 7.39 4.00
C ARG A 158 -3.75 8.45 3.32
N ASP A 159 -3.16 9.60 3.01
CA ASP A 159 -3.87 10.78 2.52
C ASP A 159 -4.40 10.56 1.10
N ILE A 160 -3.62 9.90 0.20
CA ILE A 160 -4.11 9.45 -1.11
C ILE A 160 -5.33 8.54 -0.95
N ASN A 161 -5.24 7.53 -0.09
CA ASN A 161 -6.32 6.57 0.05
C ASN A 161 -7.57 7.19 0.70
N ILE A 162 -7.41 8.10 1.67
CA ILE A 162 -8.55 8.87 2.22
C ILE A 162 -9.24 9.67 1.12
N GLU A 163 -8.47 10.36 0.28
CA GLU A 163 -9.02 11.16 -0.82
C GLU A 163 -9.73 10.29 -1.87
N GLN A 164 -9.23 9.07 -2.12
CA GLN A 164 -9.80 8.16 -3.14
C GLN A 164 -11.02 7.37 -2.66
N ASN A 165 -11.07 6.96 -1.40
CA ASN A 165 -12.10 6.03 -0.93
C ASN A 165 -12.94 6.54 0.26
N GLY A 166 -12.54 7.61 0.94
CA GLY A 166 -13.25 8.19 2.08
C GLY A 166 -13.26 7.33 3.36
N PHE A 167 -12.61 6.17 3.38
CA PHE A 167 -12.60 5.26 4.55
C PHE A 167 -11.53 5.64 5.56
N HIS A 168 -11.76 6.68 6.34
CA HIS A 168 -10.79 7.20 7.32
C HIS A 168 -10.24 6.10 8.24
N PHE A 169 -11.11 5.33 8.88
CA PHE A 169 -10.68 4.27 9.80
C PHE A 169 -9.76 3.25 9.15
N LEU A 170 -10.13 2.74 7.98
CA LEU A 170 -9.35 1.75 7.24
C LEU A 170 -7.96 2.29 6.88
N ASN A 171 -7.93 3.52 6.38
CA ASN A 171 -6.68 4.15 5.93
C ASN A 171 -5.76 4.49 7.11
N TYR A 172 -6.30 4.87 8.27
CA TYR A 172 -5.53 5.04 9.50
C TYR A 172 -5.02 3.71 10.06
N LEU A 173 -5.83 2.65 10.02
CA LEU A 173 -5.40 1.31 10.44
C LEU A 173 -4.22 0.82 9.57
N ALA A 174 -4.32 0.97 8.26
CA ALA A 174 -3.25 0.63 7.33
C ALA A 174 -2.00 1.50 7.54
N TYR A 175 -2.17 2.81 7.75
CA TYR A 175 -1.08 3.71 8.11
C TYR A 175 -0.34 3.26 9.37
N TRP A 176 -1.04 2.94 10.45
CA TRP A 176 -0.39 2.48 11.68
C TRP A 176 0.30 1.13 11.49
N ALA A 177 -0.25 0.23 10.69
CA ALA A 177 0.41 -1.02 10.34
C ALA A 177 1.74 -0.77 9.60
N LEU A 178 1.78 0.19 8.68
CA LEU A 178 3.01 0.61 7.99
C LEU A 178 3.99 1.25 8.96
N ARG A 179 3.54 2.11 9.88
CA ARG A 179 4.41 2.71 10.91
C ARG A 179 5.08 1.68 11.81
N LEU A 180 4.35 0.59 12.14
CA LEU A 180 4.87 -0.48 13.02
C LEU A 180 5.75 -1.49 12.29
N GLY A 181 5.53 -1.74 11.01
CA GLY A 181 6.23 -2.80 10.26
C GLY A 181 7.05 -2.33 9.06
N GLY A 182 6.72 -1.16 8.49
CA GLY A 182 7.31 -0.67 7.25
C GLY A 182 8.81 -0.38 7.32
N PHE A 183 9.36 -0.15 8.52
CA PHE A 183 10.80 0.10 8.69
C PHE A 183 11.68 -1.07 8.18
N VAL A 184 11.16 -2.29 8.20
CA VAL A 184 11.89 -3.47 7.69
C VAL A 184 12.07 -3.36 6.17
N ALA A 185 10.98 -3.05 5.45
CA ALA A 185 11.01 -2.87 4.00
C ALA A 185 11.83 -1.63 3.62
N TRP A 186 11.61 -0.50 4.29
CA TRP A 186 12.34 0.75 4.08
C TRP A 186 13.85 0.54 4.19
N ASN A 187 14.33 -0.02 5.32
CA ASN A 187 15.74 -0.28 5.54
C ASN A 187 16.29 -1.35 4.58
N GLY A 188 15.47 -2.33 4.18
CA GLY A 188 15.82 -3.31 3.17
C GLY A 188 16.13 -2.68 1.81
N HIS A 189 15.33 -1.68 1.38
CA HIS A 189 15.59 -0.94 0.15
C HIS A 189 16.85 -0.07 0.25
N ARG A 190 17.09 0.58 1.40
CA ARG A 190 18.32 1.37 1.64
C ARG A 190 19.58 0.52 1.52
N LYS A 191 19.56 -0.68 2.12
CA LYS A 191 20.69 -1.62 2.00
C LYS A 191 20.97 -2.06 0.57
N ARG A 192 19.95 -2.14 -0.29
CA ARG A 192 20.09 -2.51 -1.70
C ARG A 192 20.46 -1.35 -2.60
N ASN A 193 20.46 -0.11 -2.08
CA ASN A 193 20.80 1.13 -2.80
C ASN A 193 20.07 1.25 -4.15
N CYS A 194 18.75 1.01 -4.14
CA CYS A 194 17.93 1.04 -5.36
C CYS A 194 17.90 2.44 -5.96
N LYS A 195 18.29 2.55 -7.23
CA LYS A 195 18.23 3.81 -8.01
C LYS A 195 17.32 3.63 -9.22
N ILE A 196 16.72 4.74 -9.68
CA ILE A 196 15.94 4.72 -10.92
C ILE A 196 16.87 4.48 -12.10
N GLY A 197 16.46 3.55 -12.98
CA GLY A 197 17.18 3.21 -14.20
C GLY A 197 18.20 2.07 -14.06
N GLU A 198 18.29 1.45 -12.88
CA GLU A 198 19.08 0.22 -12.67
C GLU A 198 18.19 -1.03 -12.59
#